data_01676254b3c90e2e294fba9de9ac3620
#
_entry.id   01676254b3c90e2e294fba9de9ac3620
#
_cell.length_a   1.000
_cell.length_b   1.000
_cell.length_c   1.000
_cell.angle_alpha   90.00
_cell.angle_beta   90.00
_cell.angle_gamma   90.00
#
_symmetry.space_group_name_H-M   'P 1'
#
loop_
_entity.id
_entity.type
_entity.pdbx_description
1 polymer ?
#
loop_
_entity_poly.entity_id
_entity_poly.type
_entity_poly.pdbx_seq_one_letter_code
_entity_poly.pdbx_strand_id
1 'polypeptide(L)'
;MIKDAIEKGCRRFIVGIGGSATNDGGVGMLQALGYAFLDKDGKQVLPGARGLKDITEITDAYVIPELAECKFRVACDVTNPLCGELGCSAIYGPQKGATPEMIQDMDQWLGAYAELAKERFPKADAKYPGTGAAGGMGFAFLTFTDAVLESGINIVLDETCLLYTSDAADDRI
;
A
#
# COMPACT_ATOMS: atom_id res chain seq x y z
N MET A 1 -3.97 -8.83 11.19
CA MET A 1 -2.74 -8.32 11.85
C MET A 1 -2.87 -6.83 12.21
N ILE A 2 -2.87 -5.86 11.25
CA ILE A 2 -2.97 -4.42 11.59
C ILE A 2 -4.20 -4.13 12.45
N LYS A 3 -5.40 -4.56 12.02
CA LYS A 3 -6.64 -4.41 12.79
C LYS A 3 -6.52 -4.95 14.23
N ASP A 4 -6.02 -6.17 14.40
CA ASP A 4 -5.83 -6.79 15.72
C ASP A 4 -4.85 -5.99 16.61
N ALA A 5 -3.79 -5.42 16.02
CA ALA A 5 -2.87 -4.56 16.76
C ALA A 5 -3.54 -3.24 17.18
N ILE A 6 -4.35 -2.64 16.30
CA ILE A 6 -5.14 -1.44 16.62
C ILE A 6 -6.11 -1.71 17.77
N GLU A 7 -6.83 -2.84 17.72
CA GLU A 7 -7.75 -3.28 18.80
C GLU A 7 -7.03 -3.50 20.14
N LYS A 8 -5.74 -3.85 20.12
CA LYS A 8 -4.85 -3.97 21.29
C LYS A 8 -4.21 -2.64 21.71
N GLY A 9 -4.56 -1.53 21.09
CA GLY A 9 -4.10 -0.20 21.46
C GLY A 9 -2.85 0.30 20.72
N CYS A 10 -2.32 -0.45 19.74
CA CYS A 10 -1.21 0.05 18.92
C CYS A 10 -1.68 1.21 18.03
N ARG A 11 -0.81 2.25 17.91
CA ARG A 11 -1.07 3.44 17.08
C ARG A 11 0.11 3.81 16.19
N ARG A 12 1.29 3.25 16.45
CA ARG A 12 2.50 3.45 15.65
C ARG A 12 2.92 2.14 15.04
N PHE A 13 3.11 2.14 13.73
CA PHE A 13 3.39 0.95 12.95
C PHE A 13 4.64 1.15 12.08
N ILE A 14 5.52 0.18 12.13
CA ILE A 14 6.56 -0.01 11.12
C ILE A 14 6.14 -1.24 10.31
N VAL A 15 5.99 -1.05 9.00
CA VAL A 15 5.46 -2.09 8.12
C VAL A 15 6.44 -2.38 6.99
N GLY A 16 7.03 -3.58 7.00
CA GLY A 16 7.79 -4.08 5.85
C GLY A 16 6.85 -4.68 4.81
N ILE A 17 6.91 -4.21 3.58
CA ILE A 17 6.04 -4.68 2.47
C ILE A 17 6.80 -5.50 1.42
N GLY A 18 8.03 -5.86 1.68
CA GLY A 18 8.83 -6.71 0.80
C GLY A 18 8.33 -8.16 0.74
N GLY A 19 8.66 -8.88 -0.34
CA GLY A 19 8.31 -10.29 -0.52
C GLY A 19 6.81 -10.58 -0.68
N SER A 20 6.02 -9.63 -1.16
CA SER A 20 4.57 -9.75 -1.30
C SER A 20 4.16 -10.73 -2.41
N ALA A 21 3.06 -11.46 -2.19
CA ALA A 21 2.43 -12.32 -3.19
C ALA A 21 1.19 -11.68 -3.84
N THR A 22 0.76 -10.50 -3.39
CA THR A 22 -0.46 -9.82 -3.84
C THR A 22 -0.20 -8.87 -5.02
N ASN A 23 -1.25 -8.59 -5.79
CA ASN A 23 -1.28 -7.57 -6.84
C ASN A 23 -2.69 -6.97 -6.94
N ASP A 24 -3.26 -6.59 -5.80
CA ASP A 24 -4.65 -6.16 -5.64
C ASP A 24 -4.78 -4.69 -5.22
N GLY A 25 -3.72 -3.89 -5.39
CA GLY A 25 -3.75 -2.49 -4.97
C GLY A 25 -3.91 -2.28 -3.47
N GLY A 26 -3.71 -3.34 -2.66
CA GLY A 26 -3.92 -3.31 -1.21
C GLY A 26 -5.39 -3.35 -0.79
N VAL A 27 -6.32 -3.61 -1.72
CA VAL A 27 -7.76 -3.65 -1.45
C VAL A 27 -8.10 -4.64 -0.34
N GLY A 28 -7.51 -5.84 -0.34
CA GLY A 28 -7.78 -6.83 0.71
C GLY A 28 -7.39 -6.35 2.11
N MET A 29 -6.29 -5.61 2.25
CA MET A 29 -5.90 -4.98 3.52
C MET A 29 -6.92 -3.90 3.93
N LEU A 30 -7.30 -3.04 2.99
CA LEU A 30 -8.22 -1.94 3.25
C LEU A 30 -9.63 -2.44 3.63
N GLN A 31 -10.11 -3.51 2.99
CA GLN A 31 -11.35 -4.18 3.38
C GLN A 31 -11.31 -4.66 4.83
N ALA A 32 -10.19 -5.23 5.26
CA ALA A 32 -10.01 -5.67 6.65
C ALA A 32 -10.00 -4.50 7.65
N LEU A 33 -9.64 -3.29 7.22
CA LEU A 33 -9.66 -2.06 8.02
C LEU A 33 -11.03 -1.33 7.97
N GLY A 34 -11.98 -1.85 7.18
CA GLY A 34 -13.35 -1.33 7.12
C GLY A 34 -13.66 -0.46 5.91
N TYR A 35 -12.74 -0.28 4.98
CA TYR A 35 -13.07 0.32 3.69
C TYR A 35 -13.97 -0.63 2.89
N ALA A 36 -14.96 -0.10 2.19
CA ALA A 36 -15.76 -0.89 1.29
C ALA A 36 -15.46 -0.52 -0.17
N PHE A 37 -15.25 -1.57 -0.97
CA PHE A 37 -15.04 -1.50 -2.41
C PHE A 37 -16.20 -2.24 -3.05
N LEU A 38 -17.15 -1.49 -3.58
CA LEU A 38 -18.46 -2.02 -3.99
C LEU A 38 -18.53 -2.18 -5.51
N ASP A 39 -19.22 -3.23 -5.91
CA ASP A 39 -19.60 -3.45 -7.30
C ASP A 39 -20.90 -2.68 -7.66
N LYS A 40 -21.33 -2.79 -8.90
CA LYS A 40 -22.57 -2.17 -9.42
C LYS A 40 -23.85 -2.55 -8.67
N ASP A 41 -23.83 -3.67 -7.94
CA ASP A 41 -24.96 -4.16 -7.15
C ASP A 41 -24.84 -3.73 -5.67
N GLY A 42 -23.84 -2.90 -5.32
CA GLY A 42 -23.57 -2.43 -3.96
C GLY A 42 -22.98 -3.49 -3.04
N LYS A 43 -22.42 -4.56 -3.60
CA LYS A 43 -21.76 -5.64 -2.85
C LYS A 43 -20.26 -5.45 -2.81
N GLN A 44 -19.65 -5.86 -1.72
CA GLN A 44 -18.21 -5.88 -1.57
C GLN A 44 -17.58 -6.79 -2.65
N VAL A 45 -16.60 -6.26 -3.37
CA VAL A 45 -15.88 -7.05 -4.38
C VAL A 45 -15.08 -8.18 -3.76
N LEU A 46 -14.81 -9.22 -4.53
CA LEU A 46 -14.01 -10.36 -4.09
C LEU A 46 -12.55 -9.96 -3.86
N PRO A 47 -11.85 -10.59 -2.92
CA PRO A 47 -10.44 -10.32 -2.68
C PRO A 47 -9.57 -10.74 -3.87
N GLY A 48 -8.41 -10.04 -4.00
CA GLY A 48 -7.42 -10.28 -5.03
C GLY A 48 -7.63 -9.44 -6.30
N ALA A 49 -6.67 -9.51 -7.22
CA ALA A 49 -6.61 -8.64 -8.40
C ALA A 49 -7.89 -8.66 -9.25
N ARG A 50 -8.54 -9.82 -9.36
CA ARG A 50 -9.78 -9.95 -10.16
C ARG A 50 -10.95 -9.14 -9.62
N GLY A 51 -10.98 -8.87 -8.33
CA GLY A 51 -12.02 -8.03 -7.73
C GLY A 51 -11.92 -6.57 -8.16
N LEU A 52 -10.73 -6.10 -8.52
CA LEU A 52 -10.51 -4.71 -8.93
C LEU A 52 -11.37 -4.28 -10.13
N LYS A 53 -11.59 -5.20 -11.09
CA LYS A 53 -12.37 -4.91 -12.31
C LYS A 53 -13.83 -4.56 -12.03
N ASP A 54 -14.34 -5.00 -10.90
CA ASP A 54 -15.76 -4.87 -10.56
C ASP A 54 -16.01 -3.68 -9.62
N ILE A 55 -14.97 -2.94 -9.19
CA ILE A 55 -15.12 -1.79 -8.30
C ILE A 55 -15.79 -0.64 -9.04
N THR A 56 -16.92 -0.16 -8.51
CA THR A 56 -17.66 1.00 -9.00
C THR A 56 -17.78 2.10 -7.95
N GLU A 57 -17.58 1.77 -6.68
CA GLU A 57 -17.65 2.72 -5.57
C GLU A 57 -16.65 2.36 -4.48
N ILE A 58 -16.06 3.39 -3.87
CA ILE A 58 -15.17 3.26 -2.71
C ILE A 58 -15.78 4.09 -1.57
N THR A 59 -15.96 3.48 -0.40
CA THR A 59 -16.47 4.20 0.78
C THR A 59 -15.67 3.87 2.03
N ASP A 60 -15.53 4.86 2.91
CA ASP A 60 -14.89 4.79 4.22
C ASP A 60 -15.89 4.72 5.39
N ALA A 61 -17.18 4.53 5.08
CA ALA A 61 -18.25 4.59 6.06
C ALA A 61 -18.13 3.59 7.23
N TYR A 62 -17.36 2.50 7.03
CA TYR A 62 -17.20 1.43 8.04
C TYR A 62 -15.77 1.30 8.54
N VAL A 63 -14.91 2.27 8.21
CA VAL A 63 -13.52 2.29 8.66
C VAL A 63 -13.48 2.39 10.18
N ILE A 64 -12.61 1.58 10.80
CA ILE A 64 -12.42 1.62 12.25
C ILE A 64 -11.93 3.02 12.66
N PRO A 65 -12.61 3.70 13.60
CA PRO A 65 -12.30 5.10 13.94
C PRO A 65 -10.86 5.30 14.40
N GLU A 66 -10.30 4.34 15.09
CA GLU A 66 -8.94 4.36 15.63
C GLU A 66 -7.86 4.39 14.54
N LEU A 67 -8.20 4.06 13.28
CA LEU A 67 -7.26 4.16 12.16
C LEU A 67 -6.79 5.60 11.93
N ALA A 68 -7.63 6.58 12.22
CA ALA A 68 -7.30 8.01 12.10
C ALA A 68 -6.19 8.45 13.07
N GLU A 69 -5.99 7.71 14.18
CA GLU A 69 -4.94 7.98 15.16
C GLU A 69 -3.63 7.27 14.82
N CYS A 70 -3.65 6.36 13.83
CA CYS A 70 -2.52 5.51 13.51
C CYS A 70 -1.51 6.21 12.61
N LYS A 71 -0.23 6.01 12.90
CA LYS A 71 0.90 6.45 12.07
C LYS A 71 1.61 5.23 11.52
N PHE A 72 1.88 5.24 10.22
CA PHE A 72 2.54 4.14 9.53
C PHE A 72 3.84 4.62 8.89
N ARG A 73 4.94 4.01 9.26
CA ARG A 73 6.22 4.07 8.54
C ARG A 73 6.33 2.80 7.72
N VAL A 74 6.30 2.92 6.41
CA VAL A 74 6.30 1.76 5.50
C VAL A 74 7.66 1.64 4.84
N ALA A 75 8.38 0.56 5.13
CA ALA A 75 9.66 0.26 4.54
C ALA A 75 9.46 -0.10 3.05
N CYS A 76 9.93 0.79 2.18
CA CYS A 76 9.77 0.71 0.73
C CYS A 76 11.06 1.16 0.05
N ASP A 77 11.81 0.22 -0.52
CA ASP A 77 13.09 0.48 -1.20
C ASP A 77 12.94 0.50 -2.74
N VAL A 78 11.71 0.53 -3.26
CA VAL A 78 11.42 0.61 -4.68
C VAL A 78 10.64 1.87 -5.02
N THR A 79 10.83 2.38 -6.24
CA THR A 79 10.21 3.63 -6.70
C THR A 79 9.18 3.44 -7.81
N ASN A 80 8.82 2.18 -8.12
CA ASN A 80 7.87 1.86 -9.16
C ASN A 80 6.52 2.54 -8.92
N PRO A 81 5.90 3.16 -9.96
CA PRO A 81 4.53 3.64 -9.90
C PRO A 81 3.55 2.48 -9.82
N LEU A 82 2.28 2.78 -9.56
CA LEU A 82 1.23 1.76 -9.47
C LEU A 82 1.03 1.03 -10.80
N CYS A 83 0.94 1.77 -11.90
CA CYS A 83 0.58 1.29 -13.24
C CYS A 83 1.57 1.72 -14.31
N GLY A 84 1.41 1.15 -15.51
CA GLY A 84 2.21 1.43 -16.70
C GLY A 84 3.40 0.49 -16.86
N GLU A 85 4.29 0.80 -17.81
CA GLU A 85 5.44 -0.05 -18.17
C GLU A 85 6.37 -0.36 -16.99
N LEU A 86 6.49 0.57 -16.03
CA LEU A 86 7.25 0.41 -14.79
C LEU A 86 6.36 0.10 -13.59
N GLY A 87 5.07 -0.15 -13.81
CA GLY A 87 4.08 -0.43 -12.78
C GLY A 87 4.25 -1.79 -12.13
N CYS A 88 3.55 -2.00 -11.03
CA CYS A 88 3.70 -3.22 -10.23
C CYS A 88 3.33 -4.50 -10.98
N SER A 89 2.31 -4.46 -11.85
CA SER A 89 1.90 -5.62 -12.64
C SER A 89 2.95 -5.99 -13.67
N ALA A 90 3.50 -4.99 -14.39
CA ALA A 90 4.51 -5.21 -15.41
C ALA A 90 5.83 -5.76 -14.83
N ILE A 91 6.31 -5.15 -13.76
CA ILE A 91 7.64 -5.46 -13.20
C ILE A 91 7.61 -6.71 -12.31
N TYR A 92 6.59 -6.82 -11.45
CA TYR A 92 6.55 -7.87 -10.42
C TYR A 92 5.52 -8.99 -10.70
N GLY A 93 4.64 -8.80 -11.70
CA GLY A 93 3.66 -9.80 -12.11
C GLY A 93 4.27 -11.13 -12.55
N PRO A 94 5.30 -11.14 -13.42
CA PRO A 94 5.90 -12.38 -13.90
C PRO A 94 6.41 -13.29 -12.76
N GLN A 95 7.11 -12.74 -11.77
CA GLN A 95 7.61 -13.53 -10.62
C GLN A 95 6.50 -14.04 -9.71
N LYS A 96 5.29 -13.46 -9.81
CA LYS A 96 4.07 -13.89 -9.09
C LYS A 96 3.21 -14.84 -9.92
N GLY A 97 3.69 -15.28 -11.10
CA GLY A 97 3.01 -16.24 -11.97
C GLY A 97 1.98 -15.62 -12.93
N ALA A 98 2.00 -14.31 -13.14
CA ALA A 98 1.10 -13.67 -14.08
C ALA A 98 1.53 -13.90 -15.54
N THR A 99 0.55 -14.22 -16.42
CA THR A 99 0.75 -14.25 -17.87
C THR A 99 0.76 -12.83 -18.44
N PRO A 100 1.26 -12.61 -19.67
CA PRO A 100 1.22 -11.30 -20.32
C PRO A 100 -0.19 -10.70 -20.38
N GLU A 101 -1.21 -11.49 -20.65
CA GLU A 101 -2.61 -11.05 -20.66
C GLU A 101 -3.07 -10.62 -19.28
N MET A 102 -2.74 -11.40 -18.24
CA MET A 102 -3.08 -11.06 -16.86
C MET A 102 -2.39 -9.76 -16.42
N ILE A 103 -1.16 -9.51 -16.90
CA ILE A 103 -0.43 -8.27 -16.58
C ILE A 103 -1.16 -7.05 -17.14
N GLN A 104 -1.59 -7.12 -18.40
CA GLN A 104 -2.35 -6.04 -19.06
C GLN A 104 -3.68 -5.78 -18.35
N ASP A 105 -4.43 -6.83 -18.05
CA ASP A 105 -5.70 -6.75 -17.34
C ASP A 105 -5.53 -6.10 -15.96
N MET A 106 -4.59 -6.60 -15.17
CA MET A 106 -4.34 -6.08 -13.83
C MET A 106 -3.85 -4.63 -13.84
N ASP A 107 -3.03 -4.24 -14.81
CA ASP A 107 -2.55 -2.87 -14.94
C ASP A 107 -3.72 -1.92 -15.23
N GLN A 108 -4.61 -2.31 -16.13
CA GLN A 108 -5.82 -1.56 -16.44
C GLN A 108 -6.76 -1.44 -15.23
N TRP A 109 -6.98 -2.53 -14.50
CA TRP A 109 -7.86 -2.52 -13.33
C TRP A 109 -7.29 -1.66 -12.19
N LEU A 110 -5.98 -1.72 -11.96
CA LEU A 110 -5.30 -0.87 -10.99
C LEU A 110 -5.38 0.60 -11.37
N GLY A 111 -5.26 0.92 -12.66
CA GLY A 111 -5.44 2.28 -13.16
C GLY A 111 -6.85 2.80 -12.91
N ALA A 112 -7.88 2.02 -13.25
CA ALA A 112 -9.27 2.38 -13.00
C ALA A 112 -9.57 2.56 -11.50
N TYR A 113 -9.04 1.66 -10.66
CA TYR A 113 -9.13 1.77 -9.21
C TYR A 113 -8.49 3.06 -8.68
N ALA A 114 -7.31 3.43 -9.18
CA ALA A 114 -6.63 4.64 -8.74
C ALA A 114 -7.37 5.92 -9.14
N GLU A 115 -7.96 5.98 -10.34
CA GLU A 115 -8.78 7.11 -10.77
C GLU A 115 -10.04 7.23 -9.90
N LEU A 116 -10.72 6.13 -9.65
CA LEU A 116 -11.89 6.11 -8.76
C LEU A 116 -11.52 6.53 -7.32
N ALA A 117 -10.37 6.07 -6.81
CA ALA A 117 -9.88 6.48 -5.50
C ALA A 117 -9.62 7.98 -5.43
N LYS A 118 -9.12 8.59 -6.50
CA LYS A 118 -8.81 10.03 -6.57
C LYS A 118 -10.05 10.91 -6.43
N GLU A 119 -11.21 10.46 -6.87
CA GLU A 119 -12.47 11.22 -6.74
C GLU A 119 -12.80 11.50 -5.27
N ARG A 120 -12.50 10.58 -4.37
CA ARG A 120 -12.82 10.68 -2.94
C ARG A 120 -11.62 11.01 -2.07
N PHE A 121 -10.43 10.57 -2.46
CA PHE A 121 -9.19 10.72 -1.69
C PHE A 121 -8.19 11.57 -2.48
N PRO A 122 -8.10 12.88 -2.23
CA PRO A 122 -7.21 13.79 -3.00
C PRO A 122 -5.73 13.42 -2.94
N LYS A 123 -5.30 12.63 -1.94
CA LYS A 123 -3.95 12.10 -1.81
C LYS A 123 -3.62 11.01 -2.84
N ALA A 124 -4.62 10.43 -3.52
CA ALA A 124 -4.41 9.35 -4.48
C ALA A 124 -3.58 9.83 -5.67
N ASP A 125 -2.39 9.29 -5.80
CA ASP A 125 -1.47 9.53 -6.91
C ASP A 125 -0.81 8.21 -7.33
N ALA A 126 -1.30 7.63 -8.43
CA ALA A 126 -0.77 6.38 -8.97
C ALA A 126 0.68 6.49 -9.48
N LYS A 127 1.16 7.72 -9.71
CA LYS A 127 2.50 7.99 -10.23
C LYS A 127 3.54 8.28 -9.15
N TYR A 128 3.09 8.48 -7.91
CA TYR A 128 4.00 8.75 -6.80
C TYR A 128 4.99 7.57 -6.62
N PRO A 129 6.30 7.84 -6.44
CA PRO A 129 7.31 6.79 -6.30
C PRO A 129 6.97 5.82 -5.15
N GLY A 130 7.02 4.52 -5.44
CA GLY A 130 6.73 3.47 -4.46
C GLY A 130 5.27 3.04 -4.36
N THR A 131 4.34 3.69 -5.07
CA THR A 131 2.92 3.27 -5.07
C THR A 131 2.71 1.88 -5.63
N GLY A 132 3.58 1.43 -6.54
CA GLY A 132 3.58 0.05 -7.05
C GLY A 132 4.19 -0.98 -6.10
N ALA A 133 4.85 -0.56 -5.02
CA ALA A 133 5.45 -1.50 -4.08
C ALA A 133 4.44 -2.52 -3.57
N ALA A 134 4.86 -3.78 -3.50
CA ALA A 134 4.05 -4.89 -2.99
C ALA A 134 2.69 -5.04 -3.70
N GLY A 135 2.66 -4.86 -5.04
CA GLY A 135 1.44 -5.02 -5.82
C GLY A 135 0.38 -3.96 -5.56
N GLY A 136 0.82 -2.73 -5.27
CA GLY A 136 -0.02 -1.57 -4.99
C GLY A 136 -0.29 -1.32 -3.50
N MET A 137 0.35 -2.07 -2.59
CA MET A 137 0.24 -1.82 -1.15
C MET A 137 0.77 -0.42 -0.79
N GLY A 138 1.84 0.07 -1.47
CA GLY A 138 2.34 1.42 -1.32
C GLY A 138 1.27 2.48 -1.62
N PHE A 139 0.51 2.29 -2.70
CA PHE A 139 -0.63 3.16 -3.04
C PHE A 139 -1.71 3.12 -1.95
N ALA A 140 -2.07 1.93 -1.48
CA ALA A 140 -3.07 1.78 -0.43
C ALA A 140 -2.69 2.53 0.84
N PHE A 141 -1.48 2.38 1.33
CA PHE A 141 -1.02 3.08 2.52
C PHE A 141 -1.04 4.60 2.34
N LEU A 142 -0.46 5.12 1.25
CA LEU A 142 -0.37 6.56 0.99
C LEU A 142 -1.75 7.21 0.80
N THR A 143 -2.67 6.53 0.13
CA THR A 143 -3.98 7.07 -0.21
C THR A 143 -4.96 7.04 0.95
N PHE A 144 -5.01 5.92 1.67
CA PHE A 144 -6.10 5.61 2.61
C PHE A 144 -5.69 5.72 4.09
N THR A 145 -4.42 5.98 4.38
CA THR A 145 -3.93 6.11 5.75
C THR A 145 -3.03 7.33 5.91
N ASP A 146 -2.55 7.57 7.12
CA ASP A 146 -1.51 8.57 7.38
C ASP A 146 -0.13 7.90 7.37
N ALA A 147 0.22 7.34 6.21
CA ALA A 147 1.47 6.64 6.00
C ALA A 147 2.52 7.49 5.28
N VAL A 148 3.78 7.19 5.59
CA VAL A 148 4.93 7.63 4.81
C VAL A 148 5.70 6.41 4.31
N LEU A 149 6.17 6.47 3.04
CA LEU A 149 7.09 5.48 2.50
C LEU A 149 8.52 5.96 2.76
N GLU A 150 9.31 5.09 3.36
CA GLU A 150 10.70 5.40 3.72
C GLU A 150 11.61 4.22 3.35
N SER A 151 12.89 4.50 3.12
CA SER A 151 13.85 3.42 2.95
C SER A 151 13.95 2.57 4.22
N GLY A 152 13.92 1.24 4.05
CA GLY A 152 14.00 0.29 5.16
C GLY A 152 15.25 0.49 6.01
N ILE A 153 16.40 0.83 5.40
CA ILE A 153 17.63 1.09 6.15
C ILE A 153 17.51 2.34 7.03
N ASN A 154 16.86 3.41 6.56
CA ASN A 154 16.67 4.62 7.36
C ASN A 154 15.79 4.34 8.59
N ILE A 155 14.71 3.58 8.42
CA ILE A 155 13.85 3.17 9.54
C ILE A 155 14.67 2.41 10.59
N VAL A 156 15.50 1.44 10.16
CA VAL A 156 16.33 0.66 11.08
C VAL A 156 17.32 1.54 11.82
N LEU A 157 18.01 2.44 11.11
CA LEU A 157 19.00 3.34 11.71
C LEU A 157 18.38 4.28 12.74
N ASP A 158 17.19 4.83 12.44
CA ASP A 158 16.43 5.69 13.34
C ASP A 158 16.01 4.94 14.61
N GLU A 159 15.40 3.76 14.45
CA GLU A 159 14.86 2.98 15.59
C GLU A 159 15.96 2.37 16.47
N THR A 160 17.14 2.11 15.91
CA THR A 160 18.28 1.53 16.65
C THR A 160 19.25 2.57 17.15
N CYS A 161 19.06 3.85 16.84
CA CYS A 161 19.96 4.96 17.18
C CYS A 161 21.42 4.76 16.65
N LEU A 162 21.62 3.91 15.64
CA LEU A 162 22.97 3.60 15.12
C LEU A 162 23.67 4.81 14.51
N LEU A 163 22.91 5.78 13.94
CA LEU A 163 23.49 7.01 13.41
C LEU A 163 24.17 7.85 14.49
N TYR A 164 23.63 7.89 15.70
CA TYR A 164 24.21 8.65 16.80
C TYR A 164 25.42 7.95 17.44
N THR A 165 25.52 6.63 17.33
CA THR A 165 26.68 5.89 17.86
C THR A 165 27.88 5.90 16.93
N SER A 166 27.70 6.09 15.61
CA SER A 166 28.80 6.19 14.65
C SER A 166 29.47 7.57 14.69
N ASP A 167 28.71 8.67 14.86
CA ASP A 167 29.28 10.02 15.00
C ASP A 167 30.10 10.19 16.29
N ALA A 168 29.73 9.51 17.37
CA ALA A 168 30.50 9.56 18.62
C ALA A 168 31.88 8.87 18.54
N ALA A 169 32.16 8.13 17.48
CA ALA A 169 33.46 7.48 17.28
C ALA A 169 34.47 8.38 16.55
N ASP A 170 34.02 9.37 15.77
CA ASP A 170 34.86 10.28 15.01
C ASP A 170 35.41 11.46 15.84
N ASP A 171 34.83 11.76 16.99
CA ASP A 171 35.29 12.83 17.88
C ASP A 171 36.43 12.44 18.85
N ARG A 172 37.10 11.31 18.59
CA ARG A 172 38.23 10.84 19.39
C ARG A 172 39.52 10.73 18.58
N ILE A 173 39.93 11.82 17.95
CA ILE A 173 41.31 11.98 17.49
C ILE A 173 41.89 13.26 18.05
#